data_41dc2667db1792a049227c089ae57b29
#
_entry.id   41dc2667db1792a049227c089ae57b29
#
_cell.length_a   1.000
_cell.length_b   1.000
_cell.length_c   1.000
_cell.angle_alpha   90.00
_cell.angle_beta   90.00
_cell.angle_gamma   90.00
#
_symmetry.space_group_name_H-M   'P 1'
#
loop_
_entity.id
_entity.type
_entity.pdbx_description
1 polymer ?
#
loop_
_entity_poly.entity_id
_entity_poly.type
_entity_poly.pdbx_seq_one_letter_code
_entity_poly.pdbx_strand_id
1 'polypeptide(L)'
;YCEKDEYPDGITEKQADHLLRKRLQGFEKKLDAFLDKNNIRLSTNEYDALISFTYNNGDYWMSEKNPSRLANLLISGRYTTNEFASAFGIWCHVTTKSGTEIYDGLIERRLRELKLFFYGDYNAKNSDGFSYVIFQTEKGSLEVDVAVYETGSYYDPMFEAHCDDDEFFGWVAEDGTVIDENTRVEESLKVTALWRSEAEGWF
;
A
#
# COMPACT_ATOMS: atom_id res chain seq x y z
N TYR A 1 -4.79 -20.79 3.56
CA TYR A 1 -5.05 -21.36 4.89
C TYR A 1 -5.57 -22.78 4.68
N CYS A 2 -4.93 -23.77 5.34
CA CYS A 2 -5.49 -25.11 5.48
C CYS A 2 -6.34 -25.14 6.76
N GLU A 3 -7.41 -25.90 6.81
CA GLU A 3 -8.13 -26.18 8.04
C GLU A 3 -7.19 -26.86 9.04
N LYS A 4 -7.35 -26.59 10.34
CA LYS A 4 -6.40 -27.03 11.37
C LYS A 4 -6.11 -28.53 11.36
N ASP A 5 -7.06 -29.34 10.90
CA ASP A 5 -6.98 -30.81 10.89
C ASP A 5 -6.99 -31.39 9.46
N GLU A 6 -6.90 -30.55 8.42
CA GLU A 6 -6.93 -31.00 7.02
C GLU A 6 -5.67 -31.79 6.63
N TYR A 7 -4.53 -31.47 7.27
CA TYR A 7 -3.23 -32.13 7.03
C TYR A 7 -2.47 -32.33 8.35
N PRO A 8 -2.88 -33.27 9.19
CA PRO A 8 -2.29 -33.46 10.52
C PRO A 8 -0.80 -33.81 10.47
N ASP A 9 -0.36 -34.51 9.41
CA ASP A 9 1.04 -34.91 9.19
C ASP A 9 1.81 -33.94 8.27
N GLY A 10 1.22 -32.76 7.97
CA GLY A 10 1.75 -31.81 7.00
C GLY A 10 1.39 -32.15 5.56
N ILE A 11 1.91 -31.35 4.62
CA ILE A 11 1.68 -31.53 3.18
C ILE A 11 3.00 -31.63 2.42
N THR A 12 3.00 -32.39 1.33
CA THR A 12 4.12 -32.43 0.40
C THR A 12 4.15 -31.15 -0.45
N GLU A 13 5.30 -30.81 -1.00
CA GLU A 13 5.48 -29.66 -1.90
C GLU A 13 4.49 -29.73 -3.09
N LYS A 14 4.28 -30.92 -3.67
CA LYS A 14 3.31 -31.11 -4.76
C LYS A 14 1.87 -30.82 -4.34
N GLN A 15 1.49 -31.18 -3.12
CA GLN A 15 0.17 -30.88 -2.57
C GLN A 15 0.05 -29.37 -2.30
N ALA A 16 1.10 -28.74 -1.77
CA ALA A 16 1.14 -27.29 -1.55
C ALA A 16 0.98 -26.53 -2.87
N ASP A 17 1.73 -26.89 -3.92
CA ASP A 17 1.60 -26.31 -5.26
C ASP A 17 0.19 -26.46 -5.83
N HIS A 18 -0.40 -27.66 -5.72
CA HIS A 18 -1.77 -27.88 -6.17
C HIS A 18 -2.79 -27.00 -5.44
N LEU A 19 -2.66 -26.88 -4.12
CA LEU A 19 -3.54 -26.02 -3.31
C LEU A 19 -3.37 -24.54 -3.67
N LEU A 20 -2.13 -24.10 -3.86
CA LEU A 20 -1.82 -22.73 -4.28
C LEU A 20 -2.50 -22.41 -5.62
N ARG A 21 -2.30 -23.28 -6.64
CA ARG A 21 -2.92 -23.11 -7.97
C ARG A 21 -4.43 -23.06 -7.90
N LYS A 22 -5.04 -23.96 -7.13
CA LYS A 22 -6.50 -23.99 -6.94
C LYS A 22 -7.03 -22.70 -6.31
N ARG A 23 -6.29 -22.12 -5.35
CA ARG A 23 -6.67 -20.85 -4.72
C ARG A 23 -6.50 -19.68 -5.67
N LEU A 24 -5.38 -19.63 -6.40
CA LEU A 24 -5.12 -18.59 -7.40
C LEU A 24 -6.24 -18.55 -8.44
N GLN A 25 -6.67 -19.70 -9.00
CA GLN A 25 -7.79 -19.76 -9.93
C GLN A 25 -9.07 -19.12 -9.41
N GLY A 26 -9.32 -19.20 -8.10
CA GLY A 26 -10.46 -18.55 -7.47
C GLY A 26 -10.35 -17.02 -7.47
N PHE A 27 -9.16 -16.50 -7.22
CA PHE A 27 -8.89 -15.06 -7.27
C PHE A 27 -8.79 -14.52 -8.69
N GLU A 28 -8.19 -15.28 -9.61
CA GLU A 28 -8.16 -14.98 -11.05
C GLU A 28 -9.57 -14.74 -11.59
N LYS A 29 -10.51 -15.67 -11.36
CA LYS A 29 -11.91 -15.50 -11.78
C LYS A 29 -12.58 -14.24 -11.25
N LYS A 30 -12.27 -13.84 -10.01
CA LYS A 30 -12.84 -12.65 -9.41
C LYS A 30 -12.22 -11.38 -9.97
N LEU A 31 -10.90 -11.39 -10.17
CA LEU A 31 -10.18 -10.28 -10.80
C LEU A 31 -10.64 -10.12 -12.26
N ASP A 32 -10.72 -11.20 -13.04
CA ASP A 32 -11.22 -11.18 -14.42
C ASP A 32 -12.62 -10.58 -14.50
N ALA A 33 -13.54 -11.01 -13.62
CA ALA A 33 -14.89 -10.46 -13.57
C ALA A 33 -14.91 -8.95 -13.24
N PHE A 34 -14.04 -8.50 -12.33
CA PHE A 34 -13.89 -7.07 -12.00
C PHE A 34 -13.35 -6.27 -13.20
N LEU A 35 -12.31 -6.78 -13.86
CA LEU A 35 -11.67 -6.14 -15.01
C LEU A 35 -12.64 -6.06 -16.20
N ASP A 36 -13.32 -7.16 -16.53
CA ASP A 36 -14.28 -7.23 -17.65
C ASP A 36 -15.49 -6.30 -17.43
N LYS A 37 -16.04 -6.30 -16.20
CA LYS A 37 -17.16 -5.43 -15.84
C LYS A 37 -16.84 -3.94 -16.03
N ASN A 38 -15.60 -3.56 -15.72
CA ASN A 38 -15.16 -2.17 -15.75
C ASN A 38 -14.41 -1.79 -17.06
N ASN A 39 -14.31 -2.71 -18.03
CA ASN A 39 -13.56 -2.55 -19.28
C ASN A 39 -12.08 -2.20 -19.05
N ILE A 40 -11.47 -2.73 -18.00
CA ILE A 40 -10.05 -2.49 -17.67
C ILE A 40 -9.20 -3.50 -18.45
N ARG A 41 -8.11 -3.01 -19.05
CA ARG A 41 -7.12 -3.83 -19.72
C ARG A 41 -5.76 -3.64 -19.01
N LEU A 42 -5.16 -4.74 -18.61
CA LEU A 42 -3.87 -4.78 -17.91
C LEU A 42 -2.85 -5.53 -18.77
N SER A 43 -1.60 -5.15 -18.65
CA SER A 43 -0.47 -5.98 -19.07
C SER A 43 -0.32 -7.19 -18.16
N THR A 44 0.50 -8.17 -18.56
CA THR A 44 0.71 -9.38 -17.76
C THR A 44 1.28 -9.08 -16.39
N ASN A 45 2.27 -8.19 -16.29
CA ASN A 45 2.90 -7.82 -15.03
C ASN A 45 1.93 -7.07 -14.08
N GLU A 46 1.09 -6.19 -14.60
CA GLU A 46 0.04 -5.51 -13.81
C GLU A 46 -0.97 -6.52 -13.27
N TYR A 47 -1.41 -7.47 -14.10
CA TYR A 47 -2.30 -8.53 -13.69
C TYR A 47 -1.69 -9.41 -12.60
N ASP A 48 -0.46 -9.88 -12.79
CA ASP A 48 0.25 -10.74 -11.84
C ASP A 48 0.48 -10.05 -10.51
N ALA A 49 0.81 -8.75 -10.52
CA ALA A 49 0.93 -7.94 -9.30
C ALA A 49 -0.40 -7.88 -8.53
N LEU A 50 -1.52 -7.66 -9.24
CA LEU A 50 -2.85 -7.62 -8.61
C LEU A 50 -3.31 -9.00 -8.12
N ILE A 51 -2.92 -10.09 -8.78
CA ILE A 51 -3.16 -11.45 -8.28
C ILE A 51 -2.37 -11.71 -6.99
N SER A 52 -1.09 -11.34 -6.94
CA SER A 52 -0.29 -11.44 -5.71
C SER A 52 -0.92 -10.64 -4.57
N PHE A 53 -1.34 -9.42 -4.85
CA PHE A 53 -2.02 -8.55 -3.91
C PHE A 53 -3.35 -9.17 -3.42
N THR A 54 -4.18 -9.65 -4.33
CA THR A 54 -5.49 -10.25 -4.02
C THR A 54 -5.33 -11.55 -3.23
N TYR A 55 -4.30 -12.35 -3.54
CA TYR A 55 -3.99 -13.56 -2.77
C TYR A 55 -3.66 -13.25 -1.30
N ASN A 56 -2.98 -12.13 -1.03
CA ASN A 56 -2.61 -11.72 0.32
C ASN A 56 -3.76 -11.04 1.09
N ASN A 57 -4.50 -10.15 0.42
CA ASN A 57 -5.48 -9.28 1.07
C ASN A 57 -6.95 -9.75 0.92
N GLY A 58 -7.19 -10.78 0.09
CA GLY A 58 -8.55 -11.14 -0.31
C GLY A 58 -9.07 -10.26 -1.44
N ASP A 59 -10.31 -10.46 -1.83
CA ASP A 59 -10.96 -9.81 -2.98
C ASP A 59 -11.89 -8.65 -2.63
N TYR A 60 -12.05 -8.35 -1.35
CA TYR A 60 -12.98 -7.31 -0.91
C TYR A 60 -12.59 -5.88 -1.33
N TRP A 61 -11.33 -5.66 -1.70
CA TRP A 61 -10.88 -4.38 -2.26
C TRP A 61 -11.59 -4.03 -3.58
N MET A 62 -12.08 -5.07 -4.33
CA MET A 62 -12.84 -4.96 -5.56
C MET A 62 -14.36 -4.96 -5.32
N SER A 63 -14.82 -4.77 -4.06
CA SER A 63 -16.24 -4.82 -3.71
C SER A 63 -17.07 -3.80 -4.52
N GLU A 64 -18.14 -4.25 -5.16
CA GLU A 64 -19.04 -3.38 -5.92
C GLU A 64 -19.78 -2.36 -5.05
N LYS A 65 -20.08 -2.74 -3.81
CA LYS A 65 -20.82 -1.89 -2.89
C LYS A 65 -19.97 -0.82 -2.23
N ASN A 66 -18.70 -1.15 -2.03
CA ASN A 66 -17.72 -0.26 -1.37
C ASN A 66 -16.34 -0.50 -1.97
N PRO A 67 -16.08 -0.01 -3.19
CA PRO A 67 -14.79 -0.19 -3.83
C PRO A 67 -13.72 0.58 -3.06
N SER A 68 -12.55 -0.04 -2.91
CA SER A 68 -11.40 0.63 -2.31
C SER A 68 -10.91 1.79 -3.17
N ARG A 69 -10.06 2.66 -2.60
CA ARG A 69 -9.36 3.70 -3.37
C ARG A 69 -8.60 3.09 -4.56
N LEU A 70 -7.90 1.96 -4.36
CA LEU A 70 -7.21 1.24 -5.42
C LEU A 70 -8.15 0.82 -6.56
N ALA A 71 -9.31 0.22 -6.23
CA ALA A 71 -10.30 -0.17 -7.23
C ALA A 71 -10.83 1.04 -8.00
N ASN A 72 -11.11 2.15 -7.31
CA ASN A 72 -11.60 3.38 -7.95
C ASN A 72 -10.57 3.99 -8.91
N LEU A 73 -9.27 3.97 -8.57
CA LEU A 73 -8.20 4.42 -9.46
C LEU A 73 -8.13 3.55 -10.72
N LEU A 74 -8.17 2.23 -10.58
CA LEU A 74 -8.22 1.31 -11.74
C LEU A 74 -9.45 1.54 -12.63
N ILE A 75 -10.62 1.72 -12.03
CA ILE A 75 -11.87 1.99 -12.77
C ILE A 75 -11.80 3.33 -13.52
N SER A 76 -11.22 4.34 -12.90
CA SER A 76 -11.07 5.66 -13.54
C SER A 76 -10.09 5.66 -14.71
N GLY A 77 -9.10 4.78 -14.67
CA GLY A 77 -7.96 4.76 -15.59
C GLY A 77 -7.14 6.05 -15.58
N ARG A 78 -7.30 6.89 -14.57
CA ARG A 78 -6.64 8.18 -14.40
C ARG A 78 -6.02 8.25 -13.01
N TYR A 79 -4.71 8.11 -12.97
CA TYR A 79 -3.93 8.20 -11.73
C TYR A 79 -2.47 8.46 -12.05
N THR A 80 -1.78 9.12 -11.15
CA THR A 80 -0.33 9.17 -11.14
C THR A 80 0.24 7.89 -10.50
N THR A 81 1.51 7.61 -10.76
CA THR A 81 2.22 6.49 -10.11
C THR A 81 2.08 6.56 -8.59
N ASN A 82 2.26 7.75 -8.00
CA ASN A 82 2.19 7.94 -6.55
C ASN A 82 0.78 7.78 -5.97
N GLU A 83 -0.27 8.26 -6.67
CA GLU A 83 -1.66 8.03 -6.23
C GLU A 83 -1.99 6.54 -6.17
N PHE A 84 -1.56 5.78 -7.18
CA PHE A 84 -1.74 4.33 -7.21
C PHE A 84 -0.88 3.64 -6.14
N ALA A 85 0.41 4.00 -6.05
CA ALA A 85 1.35 3.42 -5.09
C ALA A 85 0.87 3.65 -3.65
N SER A 86 0.39 4.85 -3.31
CA SER A 86 -0.17 5.14 -1.99
C SER A 86 -1.46 4.35 -1.72
N ALA A 87 -2.39 4.26 -2.70
CA ALA A 87 -3.61 3.47 -2.55
C ALA A 87 -3.35 1.96 -2.40
N PHE A 88 -2.22 1.49 -2.91
CA PHE A 88 -1.74 0.12 -2.79
C PHE A 88 -1.01 -0.11 -1.47
N GLY A 89 -0.16 0.83 -1.07
CA GLY A 89 0.72 0.76 0.09
C GLY A 89 0.01 0.68 1.43
N ILE A 90 -1.17 1.33 1.57
CA ILE A 90 -1.96 1.30 2.82
C ILE A 90 -2.39 -0.12 3.26
N TRP A 91 -2.27 -1.13 2.37
CA TRP A 91 -2.59 -2.53 2.68
C TRP A 91 -1.43 -3.26 3.35
N CYS A 92 -0.84 -2.64 4.35
CA CYS A 92 0.32 -3.13 5.11
C CYS A 92 0.03 -3.35 6.60
N HIS A 93 -1.24 -3.32 7.00
CA HIS A 93 -1.64 -3.45 8.39
C HIS A 93 -1.98 -4.88 8.78
N VAL A 94 -1.70 -5.20 10.04
CA VAL A 94 -2.15 -6.43 10.70
C VAL A 94 -3.00 -6.07 11.92
N THR A 95 -4.06 -6.83 12.16
CA THR A 95 -4.86 -6.68 13.38
C THR A 95 -4.32 -7.64 14.43
N THR A 96 -3.87 -7.10 15.53
CA THR A 96 -3.38 -7.82 16.70
C THR A 96 -4.35 -7.68 17.86
N LYS A 97 -4.04 -8.28 19.00
CA LYS A 97 -4.83 -8.09 20.24
C LYS A 97 -4.69 -6.66 20.81
N SER A 98 -3.61 -5.98 20.48
CA SER A 98 -3.30 -4.59 20.89
C SER A 98 -3.88 -3.54 19.96
N GLY A 99 -4.37 -3.92 18.78
CA GLY A 99 -4.91 -3.00 17.80
C GLY A 99 -4.46 -3.31 16.37
N THR A 100 -4.59 -2.32 15.51
CA THR A 100 -4.10 -2.39 14.11
C THR A 100 -2.72 -1.73 14.05
N GLU A 101 -1.76 -2.43 13.49
CA GLU A 101 -0.36 -2.02 13.43
C GLU A 101 0.18 -2.17 12.01
N ILE A 102 1.06 -1.25 11.59
CA ILE A 102 1.82 -1.36 10.34
C ILE A 102 2.83 -2.50 10.50
N TYR A 103 2.93 -3.36 9.49
CA TYR A 103 3.85 -4.50 9.50
C TYR A 103 4.87 -4.39 8.37
N ASP A 104 6.15 -4.25 8.72
CA ASP A 104 7.26 -4.02 7.78
C ASP A 104 7.31 -5.05 6.65
N GLY A 105 7.07 -6.33 6.97
CA GLY A 105 7.04 -7.39 5.96
C GLY A 105 5.92 -7.23 4.92
N LEU A 106 4.81 -6.56 5.29
CA LEU A 106 3.75 -6.21 4.35
C LEU A 106 4.12 -4.96 3.54
N ILE A 107 4.77 -3.97 4.13
CA ILE A 107 5.31 -2.84 3.38
C ILE A 107 6.23 -3.34 2.28
N GLU A 108 7.25 -4.12 2.63
CA GLU A 108 8.20 -4.70 1.68
C GLU A 108 7.51 -5.49 0.56
N ARG A 109 6.46 -6.23 0.92
CA ARG A 109 5.66 -6.95 -0.07
C ARG A 109 4.94 -6.00 -1.01
N ARG A 110 4.32 -4.93 -0.50
CA ARG A 110 3.66 -3.91 -1.34
C ARG A 110 4.63 -3.23 -2.30
N LEU A 111 5.82 -2.86 -1.82
CA LEU A 111 6.84 -2.25 -2.67
C LEU A 111 7.27 -3.17 -3.81
N ARG A 112 7.48 -4.47 -3.55
CA ARG A 112 7.80 -5.46 -4.60
C ARG A 112 6.66 -5.68 -5.58
N GLU A 113 5.43 -5.72 -5.11
CA GLU A 113 4.25 -5.84 -5.97
C GLU A 113 4.06 -4.59 -6.84
N LEU A 114 4.33 -3.37 -6.32
CA LEU A 114 4.36 -2.13 -7.10
C LEU A 114 5.46 -2.15 -8.15
N LYS A 115 6.65 -2.62 -7.80
CA LYS A 115 7.76 -2.78 -8.74
C LYS A 115 7.42 -3.76 -9.86
N LEU A 116 6.73 -4.85 -9.53
CA LEU A 116 6.19 -5.75 -10.54
C LEU A 116 5.17 -5.04 -11.43
N PHE A 117 4.22 -4.32 -10.83
CA PHE A 117 3.15 -3.63 -11.55
C PHE A 117 3.69 -2.61 -12.55
N PHE A 118 4.53 -1.68 -12.10
CA PHE A 118 5.00 -0.58 -12.93
C PHE A 118 6.21 -0.90 -13.82
N TYR A 119 7.10 -1.79 -13.36
CA TYR A 119 8.37 -2.05 -14.05
C TYR A 119 8.49 -3.46 -14.64
N GLY A 120 7.52 -4.35 -14.36
CA GLY A 120 7.59 -5.74 -14.82
C GLY A 120 8.74 -6.53 -14.20
N ASP A 121 9.23 -6.14 -13.03
CA ASP A 121 10.35 -6.80 -12.37
C ASP A 121 9.89 -8.02 -11.56
N TYR A 122 9.97 -9.20 -12.17
CA TYR A 122 9.68 -10.49 -11.52
C TYR A 122 10.79 -10.96 -10.56
N ASN A 123 11.97 -10.34 -10.61
CA ASN A 123 13.13 -10.73 -9.80
C ASN A 123 13.36 -9.81 -8.60
N ALA A 124 12.38 -9.00 -8.26
CA ALA A 124 12.47 -8.00 -7.20
C ALA A 124 12.94 -8.62 -5.87
N LYS A 125 14.28 -8.70 -5.70
CA LYS A 125 14.91 -9.12 -4.45
C LYS A 125 14.97 -8.00 -3.42
N ASN A 126 14.80 -6.78 -3.90
CA ASN A 126 14.81 -5.53 -3.14
C ASN A 126 13.56 -4.71 -3.52
N SER A 127 13.26 -3.72 -2.74
CA SER A 127 12.13 -2.79 -2.91
C SER A 127 12.54 -1.45 -3.53
N ASP A 128 13.75 -1.35 -4.10
CA ASP A 128 14.20 -0.14 -4.77
C ASP A 128 13.23 0.29 -5.90
N GLY A 129 13.14 1.57 -6.13
CA GLY A 129 12.19 2.19 -7.06
C GLY A 129 10.94 2.76 -6.38
N PHE A 130 10.60 2.31 -5.18
CA PHE A 130 9.55 2.88 -4.35
C PHE A 130 10.02 3.07 -2.92
N SER A 131 9.60 4.16 -2.32
CA SER A 131 9.86 4.51 -0.92
C SER A 131 8.54 4.74 -0.19
N TYR A 132 8.51 4.43 1.09
CA TYR A 132 7.34 4.66 1.92
C TYR A 132 7.58 5.79 2.93
N VAL A 133 6.50 6.45 3.32
CA VAL A 133 6.48 7.39 4.43
C VAL A 133 5.50 6.90 5.47
N ILE A 134 5.96 6.78 6.72
CA ILE A 134 5.09 6.54 7.87
C ILE A 134 4.82 7.88 8.53
N PHE A 135 3.54 8.24 8.58
CA PHE A 135 3.06 9.47 9.19
C PHE A 135 2.71 9.21 10.66
N GLN A 136 3.14 10.09 11.53
CA GLN A 136 2.88 10.03 12.97
C GLN A 136 2.36 11.37 13.48
N THR A 137 1.56 11.34 14.52
CA THR A 137 1.12 12.54 15.22
C THR A 137 0.97 12.26 16.71
N GLU A 138 1.31 13.24 17.54
CA GLU A 138 1.10 13.18 18.99
C GLU A 138 -0.31 13.64 19.38
N LYS A 139 -1.01 14.36 18.50
CA LYS A 139 -2.37 14.87 18.73
C LYS A 139 -3.19 14.83 17.43
N GLY A 140 -4.51 14.83 17.57
CA GLY A 140 -5.41 14.81 16.44
C GLY A 140 -5.48 13.45 15.74
N SER A 141 -5.68 13.45 14.44
CA SER A 141 -5.83 12.25 13.61
C SER A 141 -5.08 12.38 12.29
N LEU A 142 -4.76 11.27 11.69
CA LEU A 142 -4.10 11.17 10.39
C LEU A 142 -5.14 10.86 9.31
N GLU A 143 -5.01 11.46 8.13
CA GLU A 143 -5.75 11.06 6.95
C GLU A 143 -5.32 9.65 6.51
N VAL A 144 -4.01 9.42 6.46
CA VAL A 144 -3.38 8.11 6.27
C VAL A 144 -2.15 8.01 7.18
N ASP A 145 -1.82 6.83 7.62
CA ASP A 145 -0.64 6.57 8.47
C ASP A 145 0.56 6.05 7.68
N VAL A 146 0.36 5.65 6.42
CA VAL A 146 1.43 5.25 5.50
C VAL A 146 1.07 5.62 4.06
N ALA A 147 2.04 6.13 3.32
CA ALA A 147 1.96 6.32 1.88
C ALA A 147 3.20 5.76 1.18
N VAL A 148 3.07 5.45 -0.10
CA VAL A 148 4.17 4.97 -0.95
C VAL A 148 4.30 5.89 -2.14
N TYR A 149 5.54 6.22 -2.47
CA TYR A 149 5.92 7.09 -3.57
C TYR A 149 7.00 6.44 -4.44
N GLU A 150 7.02 6.77 -5.71
CA GLU A 150 8.12 6.42 -6.60
C GLU A 150 9.39 7.17 -6.17
N THR A 151 10.47 6.46 -5.93
CA THR A 151 11.76 7.06 -5.54
C THR A 151 12.28 7.98 -6.65
N GLY A 152 12.68 9.19 -6.28
CA GLY A 152 13.09 10.25 -7.22
C GLY A 152 11.95 11.15 -7.70
N SER A 153 10.69 10.83 -7.40
CA SER A 153 9.55 11.71 -7.61
C SER A 153 9.44 12.77 -6.50
N TYR A 154 8.33 13.45 -6.43
CA TYR A 154 8.00 14.37 -5.34
C TYR A 154 6.94 13.76 -4.42
N TYR A 155 6.81 14.29 -3.18
CA TYR A 155 5.74 13.88 -2.25
C TYR A 155 4.38 14.45 -2.67
N ASP A 156 3.86 13.94 -3.79
CA ASP A 156 2.55 14.30 -4.34
C ASP A 156 1.76 13.00 -4.68
N PRO A 157 0.54 12.78 -4.14
CA PRO A 157 -0.18 13.68 -3.21
C PRO A 157 0.44 13.70 -1.80
N MET A 158 0.44 14.86 -1.18
CA MET A 158 0.76 15.01 0.24
C MET A 158 -0.52 14.85 1.07
N PHE A 159 -0.42 14.10 2.16
CA PHE A 159 -1.52 13.87 3.11
C PHE A 159 -1.37 14.82 4.31
N GLU A 160 -2.46 15.05 5.02
CA GLU A 160 -2.51 15.99 6.15
C GLU A 160 -2.85 15.26 7.46
N ALA A 161 -2.53 15.91 8.57
CA ALA A 161 -3.05 15.58 9.89
C ALA A 161 -4.11 16.60 10.29
N HIS A 162 -5.08 16.17 11.10
CA HIS A 162 -6.19 17.02 11.55
C HIS A 162 -6.24 17.09 13.07
N CYS A 163 -6.36 18.30 13.60
CA CYS A 163 -6.57 18.55 15.01
C CYS A 163 -7.58 19.70 15.16
N ASP A 164 -8.58 19.54 16.07
CA ASP A 164 -9.60 20.55 16.26
C ASP A 164 -9.05 21.84 16.90
N ASP A 165 -7.97 21.71 17.69
CA ASP A 165 -7.41 22.77 18.51
C ASP A 165 -6.13 23.40 17.93
N ASP A 166 -5.61 22.88 16.79
CA ASP A 166 -4.36 23.39 16.20
C ASP A 166 -4.33 23.21 14.68
N GLU A 167 -3.64 24.08 14.00
CA GLU A 167 -3.50 24.08 12.55
C GLU A 167 -2.31 23.22 12.14
N PHE A 168 -2.51 22.29 11.22
CA PHE A 168 -1.44 21.52 10.62
C PHE A 168 -0.52 22.43 9.82
N PHE A 169 0.78 22.35 10.10
CA PHE A 169 1.80 23.20 9.46
C PHE A 169 2.62 22.43 8.43
N GLY A 170 2.87 21.14 8.64
CA GLY A 170 3.64 20.30 7.73
C GLY A 170 4.13 19.02 8.40
N TRP A 171 5.03 18.35 7.72
CA TRP A 171 5.66 17.13 8.19
C TRP A 171 7.14 17.38 8.47
N VAL A 172 7.65 16.84 9.57
CA VAL A 172 9.07 16.91 9.94
C VAL A 172 9.65 15.50 10.09
N ALA A 173 10.78 15.27 9.43
CA ALA A 173 11.55 14.04 9.58
C ALA A 173 12.38 14.03 10.88
N GLU A 174 12.93 12.87 11.26
CA GLU A 174 13.72 12.72 12.50
C GLU A 174 14.95 13.63 12.56
N ASP A 175 15.52 14.00 11.42
CA ASP A 175 16.67 14.92 11.32
C ASP A 175 16.28 16.40 11.35
N GLY A 176 14.99 16.70 11.47
CA GLY A 176 14.46 18.07 11.49
C GLY A 176 14.14 18.64 10.11
N THR A 177 14.29 17.89 9.04
CA THR A 177 13.93 18.32 7.69
C THR A 177 12.40 18.41 7.56
N VAL A 178 11.91 19.57 7.14
CA VAL A 178 10.50 19.76 6.81
C VAL A 178 10.26 19.24 5.39
N ILE A 179 9.20 18.45 5.25
CA ILE A 179 8.82 17.80 3.98
C ILE A 179 7.53 18.44 3.45
N ASP A 180 7.55 18.80 2.19
CA ASP A 180 6.44 19.35 1.43
C ASP A 180 6.32 18.67 0.05
N GLU A 181 5.32 19.08 -0.72
CA GLU A 181 5.08 18.57 -2.09
C GLU A 181 6.21 18.90 -3.09
N ASN A 182 7.13 19.81 -2.76
CA ASN A 182 8.29 20.15 -3.58
C ASN A 182 9.56 19.38 -3.16
N THR A 183 9.48 18.64 -2.07
CA THR A 183 10.57 17.80 -1.57
C THR A 183 10.66 16.51 -2.38
N ARG A 184 11.88 16.12 -2.77
CA ARG A 184 12.10 14.86 -3.50
C ARG A 184 12.09 13.65 -2.57
N VAL A 185 11.49 12.58 -3.07
CA VAL A 185 11.51 11.26 -2.42
C VAL A 185 12.86 10.61 -2.68
N GLU A 186 13.72 10.58 -1.68
CA GLU A 186 15.05 9.95 -1.79
C GLU A 186 15.06 8.56 -1.15
N GLU A 187 14.41 8.40 -0.01
CA GLU A 187 14.38 7.17 0.76
C GLU A 187 13.07 7.04 1.56
N SER A 188 12.90 5.91 2.22
CA SER A 188 11.78 5.69 3.14
C SER A 188 11.99 6.43 4.44
N LEU A 189 10.95 7.10 4.93
CA LEU A 189 11.01 8.02 6.07
C LEU A 189 9.93 7.70 7.11
N LYS A 190 10.19 8.16 8.34
CA LYS A 190 9.16 8.44 9.35
C LYS A 190 9.10 9.93 9.56
N VAL A 191 7.88 10.47 9.57
CA VAL A 191 7.65 11.90 9.74
C VAL A 191 6.60 12.13 10.82
N THR A 192 6.75 13.20 11.56
CA THR A 192 5.81 13.61 12.61
C THR A 192 5.12 14.90 12.18
N ALA A 193 3.82 14.99 12.47
CA ALA A 193 3.06 16.20 12.20
C ALA A 193 3.65 17.39 12.99
N LEU A 194 3.91 18.47 12.31
CA LEU A 194 4.29 19.75 12.89
C LEU A 194 3.04 20.63 12.94
N TRP A 195 2.75 21.16 14.11
CA TRP A 195 1.58 21.98 14.34
C TRP A 195 1.97 23.46 14.46
N ARG A 196 1.07 24.37 14.10
CA ARG A 196 1.36 25.81 14.09
C ARG A 196 1.84 26.32 15.46
N SER A 197 1.22 25.86 16.54
CA SER A 197 1.64 26.23 17.90
C SER A 197 3.09 25.86 18.24
N GLU A 198 3.65 24.88 17.56
CA GLU A 198 5.01 24.37 17.74
C GLU A 198 5.99 25.04 16.75
N ALA A 199 5.48 25.43 15.58
CA ALA A 199 6.27 26.06 14.52
C ALA A 199 6.75 27.48 14.86
N GLU A 200 6.10 28.19 15.81
CA GLU A 200 6.51 29.56 16.26
C GLU A 200 7.93 29.63 16.81
N GLY A 201 8.55 28.48 17.12
CA GLY A 201 9.96 28.39 17.55
C GLY A 201 10.96 28.05 16.43
N TRP A 202 10.51 27.88 15.19
CA TRP A 202 11.33 27.43 14.05
C TRP A 202 11.73 28.58 13.10
N PHE A 203 11.24 29.80 13.33
CA PHE A 203 11.51 31.03 12.54
C PHE A 203 12.13 32.13 13.34
#